data_a285357e477041cf303273d13fcd0991
#
_entry.id   a285357e477041cf303273d13fcd0991
#
_cell.length_a   1.000
_cell.length_b   1.000
_cell.length_c   1.000
_cell.angle_alpha   90.00
_cell.angle_beta   90.00
_cell.angle_gamma   90.00
#
_symmetry.space_group_name_H-M   'P 1'
#
loop_
_entity.id
_entity.type
_entity.pdbx_description
1 polymer ?
#
loop_
_entity_poly.entity_id
_entity_poly.type
_entity_poly.pdbx_seq_one_letter_code
_entity_poly.pdbx_strand_id
1 'polypeptide(L)'
;MKIRLSNVSILIYDKKQSLYKIKASRNKGRLEDTNMTLSAENPLIGWLSEKKKPLTLDEVQRWNKDDSSHSSKSVLTSDLVQIEHRMKDLGAAVCVPSFYRDELLGILVLGEKKSGDFFLKDDLDLFSALADESAIALKSSQLYFEIDKKANEFEDLYKREHRLFMHASVAFAAAIDARDPYTRGHSERVTNFSLAIFDCMGAVFEVDKNPFFRQRLQIATVLHDIGKIGVPDDILHKPSKLSDKEWESMRKHPVTGAEIVAHIKGLHDLIGGIKHHHERYDGKGYPDGLKSDEIPFMAKIIAVADTFDAMISDRPYRKGLPVEVAREEIQRNAAAQFDPYMVAAFLKAYEQGDIKKSAIYKKVELLID
;
A
#
# COMPACT_ATOMS: atom_id res chain seq x y z
N MET A 1 19.38 -45.02 8.22
CA MET A 1 18.47 -45.95 8.92
C MET A 1 17.04 -45.63 8.49
N LYS A 2 16.20 -46.61 8.13
CA LYS A 2 14.83 -46.37 7.63
C LYS A 2 13.82 -46.86 8.69
N ILE A 3 13.33 -45.94 9.52
CA ILE A 3 12.30 -46.26 10.53
C ILE A 3 10.94 -46.33 9.84
N ARG A 4 10.25 -47.46 9.95
CA ARG A 4 8.88 -47.63 9.46
C ARG A 4 7.92 -47.63 10.64
N LEU A 5 6.93 -46.76 10.62
CA LEU A 5 5.92 -46.60 11.67
C LEU A 5 4.56 -47.14 11.23
N SER A 6 3.71 -47.53 12.17
CA SER A 6 2.35 -47.96 11.93
C SER A 6 1.48 -46.77 11.50
N ASN A 7 1.61 -45.66 12.18
CA ASN A 7 0.96 -44.38 11.88
C ASN A 7 1.84 -43.19 12.25
N VAL A 8 1.58 -42.07 11.62
CA VAL A 8 2.18 -40.76 11.96
C VAL A 8 1.07 -39.71 11.81
N SER A 9 0.90 -38.87 12.83
CA SER A 9 -0.04 -37.77 12.79
C SER A 9 0.61 -36.50 13.32
N ILE A 10 0.16 -35.36 12.83
CA ILE A 10 0.61 -34.03 13.29
C ILE A 10 -0.57 -33.26 13.79
N LEU A 11 -0.53 -32.89 15.05
CA LEU A 11 -1.47 -31.98 15.68
C LEU A 11 -0.87 -30.57 15.67
N ILE A 12 -1.67 -29.58 15.28
CA ILE A 12 -1.25 -28.16 15.28
C ILE A 12 -2.22 -27.37 16.13
N TYR A 13 -1.69 -26.44 16.91
CA TYR A 13 -2.46 -25.54 17.76
C TYR A 13 -3.24 -24.51 16.94
N ASP A 14 -4.54 -24.50 17.11
CA ASP A 14 -5.45 -23.50 16.59
C ASP A 14 -5.73 -22.45 17.68
N LYS A 15 -5.05 -21.31 17.59
CA LYS A 15 -5.13 -20.22 18.58
C LYS A 15 -6.55 -19.65 18.73
N LYS A 16 -7.37 -19.67 17.65
CA LYS A 16 -8.73 -19.14 17.70
C LYS A 16 -9.69 -20.01 18.51
N GLN A 17 -9.46 -21.31 18.53
CA GLN A 17 -10.31 -22.29 19.19
C GLN A 17 -9.68 -22.87 20.45
N SER A 18 -8.43 -22.53 20.77
CA SER A 18 -7.66 -23.08 21.89
C SER A 18 -7.60 -24.62 21.88
N LEU A 19 -7.48 -25.20 20.68
CA LEU A 19 -7.47 -26.63 20.45
C LEU A 19 -6.28 -27.06 19.58
N TYR A 20 -5.73 -28.24 19.85
CA TYR A 20 -4.84 -28.94 18.94
C TYR A 20 -5.66 -29.80 18.00
N LYS A 21 -5.48 -29.62 16.69
CA LYS A 21 -6.20 -30.35 15.64
C LYS A 21 -5.26 -31.20 14.81
N ILE A 22 -5.67 -32.41 14.46
CA ILE A 22 -4.93 -33.21 13.49
C ILE A 22 -5.03 -32.50 12.14
N LYS A 23 -3.86 -32.13 11.59
CA LYS A 23 -3.74 -31.50 10.27
C LYS A 23 -3.32 -32.48 9.20
N ALA A 24 -2.59 -33.51 9.58
CA ALA A 24 -2.22 -34.60 8.71
C ALA A 24 -2.12 -35.88 9.50
N SER A 25 -2.64 -36.98 8.97
CA SER A 25 -2.51 -38.30 9.52
C SER A 25 -2.23 -39.31 8.42
N ARG A 26 -1.30 -40.22 8.66
CA ARG A 26 -0.98 -41.30 7.73
C ARG A 26 -1.01 -42.62 8.48
N ASN A 27 -2.00 -43.44 8.18
CA ASN A 27 -2.17 -44.77 8.76
C ASN A 27 -2.03 -45.81 7.63
N LYS A 28 -1.25 -46.90 7.91
CA LYS A 28 -1.02 -47.96 6.91
C LYS A 28 -0.65 -47.46 5.49
N GLY A 29 -0.03 -46.26 5.41
CA GLY A 29 0.40 -45.69 4.13
C GLY A 29 -0.65 -44.83 3.42
N ARG A 30 -1.85 -44.64 3.96
CA ARG A 30 -2.91 -43.74 3.46
C ARG A 30 -3.05 -42.53 4.34
N LEU A 31 -3.36 -41.36 3.75
CA LEU A 31 -3.75 -40.17 4.49
C LEU A 31 -5.19 -40.35 4.96
N GLU A 32 -5.43 -40.12 6.24
CA GLU A 32 -6.76 -40.14 6.85
C GLU A 32 -7.12 -38.76 7.34
N ASP A 33 -8.35 -38.35 7.07
CA ASP A 33 -8.92 -37.09 7.58
C ASP A 33 -9.59 -37.41 8.92
N THR A 34 -8.96 -37.04 10.02
CA THR A 34 -9.49 -37.29 11.36
C THR A 34 -9.86 -35.98 12.02
N ASN A 35 -11.14 -35.86 12.40
CA ASN A 35 -11.65 -34.70 13.14
C ASN A 35 -11.27 -34.70 14.63
N MET A 36 -10.25 -35.46 15.03
CA MET A 36 -9.85 -35.55 16.43
C MET A 36 -9.16 -34.26 16.86
N THR A 37 -9.57 -33.75 18.01
CA THR A 37 -9.04 -32.55 18.64
C THR A 37 -8.63 -32.80 20.08
N LEU A 38 -7.65 -32.05 20.58
CA LEU A 38 -7.25 -32.01 21.99
C LEU A 38 -7.38 -30.60 22.53
N SER A 39 -8.04 -30.44 23.67
CA SER A 39 -8.06 -29.17 24.40
C SER A 39 -6.65 -28.80 24.86
N ALA A 40 -6.32 -27.51 24.89
CA ALA A 40 -5.09 -27.00 25.48
C ALA A 40 -4.97 -27.34 26.98
N GLU A 41 -6.10 -27.60 27.65
CA GLU A 41 -6.18 -27.99 29.08
C GLU A 41 -6.01 -29.52 29.28
N ASN A 42 -5.83 -30.30 28.18
CA ASN A 42 -5.68 -31.74 28.30
C ASN A 42 -4.38 -32.08 29.05
N PRO A 43 -4.39 -33.04 30.00
CA PRO A 43 -3.20 -33.42 30.79
C PRO A 43 -1.99 -33.79 29.94
N LEU A 44 -2.18 -34.42 28.77
CA LEU A 44 -1.09 -34.72 27.83
C LEU A 44 -0.42 -33.45 27.34
N ILE A 45 -1.23 -32.42 26.98
CA ILE A 45 -0.72 -31.12 26.56
C ILE A 45 0.03 -30.42 27.67
N GLY A 46 -0.54 -30.44 28.90
CA GLY A 46 0.11 -29.88 30.09
C GLY A 46 1.48 -30.52 30.34
N TRP A 47 1.55 -31.85 30.32
CA TRP A 47 2.81 -32.58 30.52
C TRP A 47 3.85 -32.24 29.44
N LEU A 48 3.46 -32.28 28.19
CA LEU A 48 4.38 -31.96 27.07
C LEU A 48 4.89 -30.52 27.14
N SER A 49 4.00 -29.58 27.53
CA SER A 49 4.37 -28.16 27.69
C SER A 49 5.33 -27.93 28.85
N GLU A 50 5.14 -28.63 29.97
CA GLU A 50 5.98 -28.48 31.16
C GLU A 50 7.34 -29.15 30.97
N LYS A 51 7.34 -30.41 30.52
CA LYS A 51 8.56 -31.22 30.45
C LYS A 51 9.38 -30.98 29.18
N LYS A 52 8.78 -30.43 28.13
CA LYS A 52 9.41 -30.09 26.82
C LYS A 52 10.23 -31.24 26.20
N LYS A 53 9.76 -32.46 26.38
CA LYS A 53 10.44 -33.67 25.87
C LYS A 53 9.42 -34.67 25.31
N PRO A 54 9.87 -35.63 24.47
CA PRO A 54 8.99 -36.70 24.03
C PRO A 54 8.47 -37.52 25.20
N LEU A 55 7.24 -38.03 25.04
CA LEU A 55 6.58 -38.92 25.98
C LEU A 55 6.23 -40.22 25.26
N THR A 56 6.71 -41.37 25.81
CA THR A 56 6.39 -42.68 25.28
C THR A 56 5.22 -43.32 26.07
N LEU A 57 4.41 -44.11 25.38
CA LEU A 57 3.31 -44.84 26.01
C LEU A 57 3.83 -45.81 27.05
N ASP A 58 4.97 -46.46 26.82
CA ASP A 58 5.62 -47.37 27.75
C ASP A 58 6.04 -46.68 29.06
N GLU A 59 6.50 -45.46 29.03
CA GLU A 59 6.81 -44.68 30.23
C GLU A 59 5.56 -44.43 31.03
N VAL A 60 4.47 -43.97 30.38
CA VAL A 60 3.18 -43.69 31.05
C VAL A 60 2.63 -44.97 31.69
N GLN A 61 2.68 -46.09 30.96
CA GLN A 61 2.19 -47.38 31.50
C GLN A 61 3.02 -47.89 32.65
N ARG A 62 4.33 -47.67 32.68
CA ARG A 62 5.20 -47.99 33.81
C ARG A 62 4.82 -47.15 35.01
N TRP A 63 4.65 -45.85 34.85
CA TRP A 63 4.25 -44.96 35.95
C TRP A 63 2.85 -45.28 36.50
N ASN A 64 1.92 -45.70 35.68
CA ASN A 64 0.59 -46.14 36.15
C ASN A 64 0.63 -47.47 36.95
N LYS A 65 1.62 -48.33 36.75
CA LYS A 65 1.79 -49.62 37.44
C LYS A 65 2.58 -49.48 38.75
N ASP A 66 3.50 -48.50 38.83
CA ASP A 66 4.40 -48.30 39.99
C ASP A 66 3.75 -47.41 41.08
N ASP A 67 2.48 -47.65 41.39
CA ASP A 67 1.64 -46.87 42.32
C ASP A 67 2.11 -46.92 43.80
N SER A 68 3.31 -47.40 44.10
CA SER A 68 3.79 -47.63 45.46
C SER A 68 5.06 -46.89 45.89
N SER A 69 5.75 -46.09 45.04
CA SER A 69 7.07 -45.63 45.48
C SER A 69 7.58 -44.23 45.02
N HIS A 70 6.82 -43.39 44.34
CA HIS A 70 7.41 -42.08 43.99
C HIS A 70 6.48 -40.90 44.24
N SER A 71 6.68 -40.26 45.41
CA SER A 71 6.24 -38.90 45.72
C SER A 71 7.01 -37.87 44.86
N SER A 72 6.75 -37.83 43.58
CA SER A 72 7.01 -36.63 42.77
C SER A 72 5.72 -35.92 42.53
N LYS A 73 5.48 -34.88 43.29
CA LYS A 73 4.27 -34.02 43.37
C LYS A 73 3.89 -33.27 42.12
N SER A 74 4.18 -33.71 40.89
CA SER A 74 3.92 -32.93 39.70
C SER A 74 2.80 -33.43 38.76
N VAL A 75 2.36 -34.68 38.91
CA VAL A 75 1.23 -35.22 38.11
C VAL A 75 0.36 -36.09 38.99
N LEU A 76 -0.95 -35.79 39.05
CA LEU A 76 -1.92 -36.59 39.78
C LEU A 76 -2.13 -37.94 39.09
N THR A 77 -2.33 -39.03 39.83
CA THR A 77 -2.58 -40.39 39.27
C THR A 77 -3.75 -40.37 38.27
N SER A 78 -4.75 -39.55 38.47
CA SER A 78 -5.86 -39.33 37.53
C SER A 78 -5.41 -38.80 36.18
N ASP A 79 -4.39 -37.95 36.16
CA ASP A 79 -3.86 -37.33 34.91
C ASP A 79 -3.07 -38.35 34.10
N LEU A 80 -2.30 -39.23 34.74
CA LEU A 80 -1.56 -40.29 34.07
C LEU A 80 -2.50 -41.28 33.37
N VAL A 81 -3.60 -41.68 33.99
CA VAL A 81 -4.63 -42.52 33.36
C VAL A 81 -5.26 -41.83 32.15
N GLN A 82 -5.53 -40.53 32.25
CA GLN A 82 -6.07 -39.75 31.14
C GLN A 82 -5.04 -39.61 29.99
N ILE A 83 -3.77 -39.39 30.30
CA ILE A 83 -2.69 -39.34 29.32
C ILE A 83 -2.57 -40.66 28.55
N GLU A 84 -2.56 -41.78 29.28
CA GLU A 84 -2.52 -43.11 28.67
C GLU A 84 -3.68 -43.35 27.72
N HIS A 85 -4.89 -43.03 28.17
CA HIS A 85 -6.10 -43.18 27.34
C HIS A 85 -6.00 -42.34 26.06
N ARG A 86 -5.58 -41.06 26.18
CA ARG A 86 -5.45 -40.18 25.04
C ARG A 86 -4.35 -40.62 24.06
N MET A 87 -3.23 -41.11 24.56
CA MET A 87 -2.18 -41.66 23.67
C MET A 87 -2.71 -42.88 22.91
N LYS A 88 -3.47 -43.76 23.55
CA LYS A 88 -4.12 -44.90 22.89
C LYS A 88 -5.15 -44.47 21.84
N ASP A 89 -6.00 -43.47 22.14
CA ASP A 89 -6.99 -42.92 21.21
C ASP A 89 -6.30 -42.36 19.95
N LEU A 90 -5.13 -41.72 20.12
CA LEU A 90 -4.30 -41.19 19.03
C LEU A 90 -3.53 -42.27 18.29
N GLY A 91 -3.51 -43.53 18.78
CA GLY A 91 -2.63 -44.61 18.29
C GLY A 91 -1.15 -44.26 18.47
N ALA A 92 -0.83 -43.53 19.53
CA ALA A 92 0.50 -43.00 19.79
C ALA A 92 1.32 -43.97 20.62
N ALA A 93 2.42 -44.43 20.10
CA ALA A 93 3.51 -45.02 20.90
C ALA A 93 4.42 -43.91 21.47
N VAL A 94 4.55 -42.79 20.77
CA VAL A 94 5.31 -41.62 21.20
C VAL A 94 4.56 -40.32 20.79
N CYS A 95 4.51 -39.34 21.70
CA CYS A 95 4.15 -37.98 21.44
C CYS A 95 5.39 -37.08 21.54
N VAL A 96 5.78 -36.41 20.46
CA VAL A 96 6.91 -35.50 20.41
C VAL A 96 6.42 -34.07 20.31
N PRO A 97 6.67 -33.23 21.32
CA PRO A 97 6.26 -31.82 21.25
C PRO A 97 7.12 -31.03 20.25
N SER A 98 6.48 -30.06 19.60
CA SER A 98 7.10 -29.19 18.60
C SER A 98 7.03 -27.76 19.10
N PHE A 99 8.15 -27.21 19.54
CA PHE A 99 8.24 -25.90 20.16
C PHE A 99 8.82 -24.84 19.22
N TYR A 100 8.27 -23.65 19.30
CA TYR A 100 8.94 -22.44 18.82
C TYR A 100 9.16 -21.51 20.01
N ARG A 101 10.41 -21.35 20.45
CA ARG A 101 10.77 -20.73 21.73
C ARG A 101 10.07 -21.48 22.89
N ASP A 102 9.15 -20.81 23.59
CA ASP A 102 8.41 -21.39 24.71
C ASP A 102 6.95 -21.74 24.35
N GLU A 103 6.54 -21.58 23.08
CA GLU A 103 5.18 -21.86 22.61
C GLU A 103 5.12 -23.25 21.99
N LEU A 104 4.28 -24.16 22.54
CA LEU A 104 4.02 -25.48 21.96
C LEU A 104 3.09 -25.28 20.75
N LEU A 105 3.68 -25.34 19.54
CA LEU A 105 2.95 -25.12 18.28
C LEU A 105 2.26 -26.37 17.77
N GLY A 106 2.79 -27.53 18.08
CA GLY A 106 2.25 -28.78 17.60
C GLY A 106 2.80 -30.00 18.32
N ILE A 107 2.27 -31.15 17.97
CA ILE A 107 2.67 -32.45 18.50
C ILE A 107 2.78 -33.42 17.33
N LEU A 108 3.96 -34.03 17.19
CA LEU A 108 4.18 -35.15 16.29
C LEU A 108 3.83 -36.45 17.04
N VAL A 109 2.80 -37.12 16.57
CA VAL A 109 2.30 -38.38 17.11
C VAL A 109 2.85 -39.52 16.27
N LEU A 110 3.57 -40.41 16.88
CA LEU A 110 4.19 -41.57 16.23
C LEU A 110 3.59 -42.86 16.78
N GLY A 111 3.12 -43.71 15.91
CA GLY A 111 2.67 -45.06 16.25
C GLY A 111 3.85 -46.01 16.41
N GLU A 112 3.56 -47.28 16.69
CA GLU A 112 4.54 -48.32 16.90
C GLU A 112 5.47 -48.52 15.68
N LYS A 113 6.70 -48.90 15.95
CA LYS A 113 7.61 -49.36 14.89
C LYS A 113 7.11 -50.65 14.27
N LYS A 114 7.08 -50.75 12.95
CA LYS A 114 6.68 -52.01 12.25
C LYS A 114 7.60 -53.17 12.50
N SER A 115 8.80 -52.93 13.07
CA SER A 115 9.73 -53.99 13.54
C SER A 115 9.31 -54.58 14.88
N GLY A 116 8.40 -53.92 15.62
CA GLY A 116 8.07 -54.31 17.00
C GLY A 116 9.06 -53.82 18.05
N ASP A 117 10.09 -53.09 17.65
CA ASP A 117 11.13 -52.62 18.57
C ASP A 117 10.67 -51.38 19.33
N PHE A 118 11.20 -51.17 20.54
CA PHE A 118 11.00 -49.93 21.29
C PHE A 118 11.70 -48.76 20.64
N PHE A 119 11.24 -47.54 20.96
CA PHE A 119 11.92 -46.31 20.60
C PHE A 119 13.16 -46.14 21.46
N LEU A 120 14.31 -46.06 20.82
CA LEU A 120 15.58 -45.79 21.49
C LEU A 120 15.77 -44.28 21.64
N LYS A 121 16.74 -43.88 22.47
CA LYS A 121 17.06 -42.46 22.68
C LYS A 121 17.40 -41.75 21.37
N ASP A 122 18.19 -42.37 20.51
CA ASP A 122 18.58 -41.79 19.20
C ASP A 122 17.38 -41.57 18.27
N ASP A 123 16.36 -42.45 18.36
CA ASP A 123 15.11 -42.26 17.62
C ASP A 123 14.32 -41.01 18.13
N LEU A 124 14.24 -40.89 19.47
CA LEU A 124 13.55 -39.76 20.10
C LEU A 124 14.27 -38.45 19.81
N ASP A 125 15.58 -38.43 19.88
CA ASP A 125 16.40 -37.25 19.55
C ASP A 125 16.22 -36.85 18.09
N LEU A 126 16.17 -37.79 17.15
CA LEU A 126 15.88 -37.53 15.74
C LEU A 126 14.50 -36.94 15.53
N PHE A 127 13.46 -37.53 16.15
CA PHE A 127 12.10 -37.03 15.99
C PHE A 127 11.89 -35.68 16.70
N SER A 128 12.61 -35.42 17.80
CA SER A 128 12.61 -34.09 18.42
C SER A 128 13.18 -33.03 17.49
N ALA A 129 14.36 -33.32 16.87
CA ALA A 129 14.94 -32.38 15.90
C ALA A 129 14.01 -32.12 14.72
N LEU A 130 13.34 -33.14 14.18
CA LEU A 130 12.37 -32.99 13.11
C LEU A 130 11.12 -32.19 13.55
N ALA A 131 10.67 -32.37 14.79
CA ALA A 131 9.55 -31.63 15.36
C ALA A 131 9.88 -30.14 15.51
N ASP A 132 11.09 -29.82 15.98
CA ASP A 132 11.55 -28.44 16.15
C ASP A 132 11.74 -27.74 14.79
N GLU A 133 12.33 -28.40 13.79
CA GLU A 133 12.39 -27.83 12.43
C GLU A 133 11.00 -27.59 11.84
N SER A 134 10.07 -28.53 12.07
CA SER A 134 8.68 -28.38 11.63
C SER A 134 7.99 -27.22 12.32
N ALA A 135 8.25 -26.95 13.61
CA ALA A 135 7.72 -25.81 14.35
C ALA A 135 8.20 -24.48 13.72
N ILE A 136 9.49 -24.38 13.40
CA ILE A 136 10.06 -23.20 12.77
C ILE A 136 9.41 -22.96 11.41
N ALA A 137 9.28 -24.01 10.59
CA ALA A 137 8.65 -23.91 9.27
C ALA A 137 7.17 -23.47 9.36
N LEU A 138 6.41 -24.05 10.28
CA LEU A 138 5.02 -23.68 10.53
C LEU A 138 4.89 -22.25 10.98
N LYS A 139 5.71 -21.80 11.94
CA LYS A 139 5.68 -20.43 12.44
C LYS A 139 6.05 -19.42 11.34
N SER A 140 7.07 -19.72 10.58
CA SER A 140 7.48 -18.90 9.44
C SER A 140 6.35 -18.77 8.43
N SER A 141 5.69 -19.87 8.05
CA SER A 141 4.56 -19.86 7.13
C SER A 141 3.39 -19.01 7.65
N GLN A 142 3.07 -19.11 8.94
CA GLN A 142 2.02 -18.29 9.57
C GLN A 142 2.37 -16.79 9.54
N LEU A 143 3.63 -16.45 9.86
CA LEU A 143 4.09 -15.06 9.84
C LEU A 143 4.07 -14.48 8.43
N TYR A 144 4.51 -15.25 7.42
CA TYR A 144 4.43 -14.81 6.02
C TYR A 144 3.00 -14.53 5.59
N PHE A 145 2.06 -15.41 5.95
CA PHE A 145 0.64 -15.20 5.64
C PHE A 145 0.06 -13.95 6.32
N GLU A 146 0.43 -13.71 7.58
CA GLU A 146 0.00 -12.50 8.31
C GLU A 146 0.60 -11.22 7.70
N ILE A 147 1.87 -11.26 7.30
CA ILE A 147 2.55 -10.13 6.64
C ILE A 147 1.87 -9.83 5.30
N ASP A 148 1.65 -10.84 4.47
CA ASP A 148 1.02 -10.68 3.16
C ASP A 148 -0.39 -10.09 3.29
N LYS A 149 -1.18 -10.61 4.25
CA LYS A 149 -2.51 -10.07 4.54
C LYS A 149 -2.46 -8.59 4.96
N LYS A 150 -1.55 -8.24 5.87
CA LYS A 150 -1.39 -6.85 6.33
C LYS A 150 -0.89 -5.93 5.22
N ALA A 151 -0.01 -6.42 4.34
CA ALA A 151 0.47 -5.66 3.19
C ALA A 151 -0.68 -5.32 2.24
N ASN A 152 -1.56 -6.28 1.92
CA ASN A 152 -2.73 -6.07 1.10
C ASN A 152 -3.74 -5.10 1.75
N GLU A 153 -4.03 -5.27 3.05
CA GLU A 153 -4.88 -4.34 3.80
C GLU A 153 -4.33 -2.89 3.79
N PHE A 154 -3.02 -2.75 3.92
CA PHE A 154 -2.35 -1.44 3.88
C PHE A 154 -2.42 -0.82 2.48
N GLU A 155 -2.20 -1.60 1.42
CA GLU A 155 -2.31 -1.14 0.04
C GLU A 155 -3.72 -0.64 -0.29
N ASP A 156 -4.75 -1.38 0.13
CA ASP A 156 -6.15 -0.99 -0.07
C ASP A 156 -6.50 0.29 0.69
N LEU A 157 -6.01 0.43 1.93
CA LEU A 157 -6.21 1.63 2.72
C LEU A 157 -5.52 2.84 2.08
N TYR A 158 -4.28 2.68 1.63
CA TYR A 158 -3.52 3.72 0.93
C TYR A 158 -4.24 4.19 -0.34
N LYS A 159 -4.71 3.25 -1.18
CA LYS A 159 -5.49 3.56 -2.39
C LYS A 159 -6.77 4.33 -2.05
N ARG A 160 -7.46 3.93 -0.99
CA ARG A 160 -8.70 4.60 -0.54
C ARG A 160 -8.41 6.01 -0.03
N GLU A 161 -7.38 6.20 0.78
CA GLU A 161 -6.97 7.51 1.29
C GLU A 161 -6.59 8.44 0.14
N HIS A 162 -5.79 7.95 -0.80
CA HIS A 162 -5.39 8.70 -1.99
C HIS A 162 -6.61 9.14 -2.83
N ARG A 163 -7.56 8.24 -3.10
CA ARG A 163 -8.79 8.58 -3.82
C ARG A 163 -9.60 9.66 -3.10
N LEU A 164 -9.79 9.53 -1.78
CA LEU A 164 -10.51 10.54 -0.99
C LEU A 164 -9.84 11.89 -1.06
N PHE A 165 -8.51 11.92 -0.97
CA PHE A 165 -7.74 13.15 -1.09
C PHE A 165 -7.90 13.80 -2.48
N MET A 166 -7.80 13.00 -3.56
CA MET A 166 -8.02 13.48 -4.93
C MET A 166 -9.44 14.03 -5.12
N HIS A 167 -10.46 13.31 -4.65
CA HIS A 167 -11.85 13.78 -4.73
C HIS A 167 -12.05 15.11 -3.98
N ALA A 168 -11.47 15.25 -2.79
CA ALA A 168 -11.53 16.49 -2.03
C ALA A 168 -10.84 17.64 -2.77
N SER A 169 -9.63 17.39 -3.33
CA SER A 169 -8.89 18.38 -4.10
C SER A 169 -9.69 18.87 -5.33
N VAL A 170 -10.28 17.93 -6.06
CA VAL A 170 -11.15 18.25 -7.22
C VAL A 170 -12.39 19.00 -6.79
N ALA A 171 -13.00 18.63 -5.66
CA ALA A 171 -14.17 19.36 -5.15
C ALA A 171 -13.82 20.80 -4.73
N PHE A 172 -12.65 21.03 -4.15
CA PHE A 172 -12.17 22.38 -3.85
C PHE A 172 -11.90 23.19 -5.11
N ALA A 173 -11.23 22.62 -6.11
CA ALA A 173 -11.01 23.27 -7.40
C ALA A 173 -12.36 23.61 -8.08
N ALA A 174 -13.29 22.66 -8.10
CA ALA A 174 -14.63 22.86 -8.66
C ALA A 174 -15.43 23.95 -7.91
N ALA A 175 -15.25 24.08 -6.60
CA ALA A 175 -15.89 25.16 -5.83
C ALA A 175 -15.33 26.55 -6.21
N ILE A 176 -14.03 26.63 -6.50
CA ILE A 176 -13.40 27.86 -6.99
C ILE A 176 -13.80 28.15 -8.43
N ASP A 177 -13.77 27.13 -9.29
CA ASP A 177 -14.25 27.22 -10.68
C ASP A 177 -15.76 27.63 -10.74
N ALA A 178 -16.57 27.21 -9.77
CA ALA A 178 -17.97 27.62 -9.68
C ALA A 178 -18.14 29.08 -9.27
N ARG A 179 -17.18 29.63 -8.50
CA ARG A 179 -17.14 31.04 -8.14
C ARG A 179 -16.66 31.92 -9.30
N ASP A 180 -15.79 31.41 -10.17
CA ASP A 180 -15.32 32.07 -11.38
C ASP A 180 -16.07 31.48 -12.60
N PRO A 181 -17.10 32.15 -13.15
CA PRO A 181 -17.91 31.61 -14.23
C PRO A 181 -17.13 31.31 -15.52
N TYR A 182 -15.89 31.80 -15.61
CA TYR A 182 -15.02 31.64 -16.78
C TYR A 182 -14.07 30.45 -16.70
N THR A 183 -13.93 29.86 -15.51
CA THR A 183 -13.00 28.76 -15.26
C THR A 183 -13.67 27.38 -15.17
N ARG A 184 -14.96 27.27 -15.52
CA ARG A 184 -15.65 25.98 -15.45
C ARG A 184 -14.91 24.90 -16.24
N GLY A 185 -14.38 23.89 -15.52
CA GLY A 185 -13.58 22.79 -16.06
C GLY A 185 -12.18 23.20 -16.52
N HIS A 186 -11.73 24.40 -16.21
CA HIS A 186 -10.38 24.89 -16.49
C HIS A 186 -9.34 24.03 -15.75
N SER A 187 -9.47 23.88 -14.45
CA SER A 187 -8.54 23.12 -13.63
C SER A 187 -8.38 21.68 -14.14
N GLU A 188 -9.47 21.07 -14.63
CA GLU A 188 -9.45 19.72 -15.22
C GLU A 188 -8.69 19.71 -16.55
N ARG A 189 -8.96 20.64 -17.46
CA ARG A 189 -8.26 20.71 -18.76
C ARG A 189 -6.78 21.02 -18.58
N VAL A 190 -6.42 21.96 -17.72
CA VAL A 190 -4.99 22.28 -17.41
C VAL A 190 -4.29 21.06 -16.84
N THR A 191 -4.96 20.29 -15.98
CA THR A 191 -4.42 19.03 -15.44
C THR A 191 -4.11 18.04 -16.57
N ASN A 192 -5.06 17.83 -17.50
CA ASN A 192 -4.87 16.90 -18.61
C ASN A 192 -3.75 17.33 -19.55
N PHE A 193 -3.68 18.62 -19.88
CA PHE A 193 -2.59 19.15 -20.69
C PHE A 193 -1.24 19.03 -20.00
N SER A 194 -1.16 19.31 -18.70
CA SER A 194 0.06 19.17 -17.92
C SER A 194 0.56 17.73 -17.88
N LEU A 195 -0.35 16.77 -17.67
CA LEU A 195 -0.01 15.35 -17.67
C LEU A 195 0.42 14.87 -19.06
N ALA A 196 -0.27 15.30 -20.14
CA ALA A 196 0.13 14.98 -21.51
C ALA A 196 1.54 15.53 -21.85
N ILE A 197 1.84 16.76 -21.43
CA ILE A 197 3.17 17.35 -21.58
C ILE A 197 4.20 16.51 -20.83
N PHE A 198 3.94 16.20 -19.57
CA PHE A 198 4.85 15.40 -18.75
C PHE A 198 5.11 14.00 -19.32
N ASP A 199 4.05 13.28 -19.72
CA ASP A 199 4.14 11.94 -20.30
C ASP A 199 4.95 11.94 -21.61
N CYS A 200 4.94 13.04 -22.37
CA CYS A 200 5.74 13.20 -23.59
C CYS A 200 7.19 13.63 -23.35
N MET A 201 7.58 14.00 -22.15
CA MET A 201 8.96 14.38 -21.85
C MET A 201 9.92 13.19 -21.94
N GLY A 202 9.43 11.98 -21.70
CA GLY A 202 10.12 10.72 -21.94
C GLY A 202 11.47 10.58 -21.24
N ALA A 203 12.29 9.65 -21.77
CA ALA A 203 13.63 9.33 -21.25
C ALA A 203 14.69 10.42 -21.51
N VAL A 204 14.32 11.55 -22.13
CA VAL A 204 15.23 12.66 -22.46
C VAL A 204 15.61 13.46 -21.23
N PHE A 205 14.75 13.45 -20.23
CA PHE A 205 15.04 14.05 -18.94
C PHE A 205 15.15 12.92 -17.93
N GLU A 206 16.26 12.86 -17.21
CA GLU A 206 16.30 12.23 -15.89
C GLU A 206 15.43 13.08 -14.93
N VAL A 207 14.20 13.34 -15.37
CA VAL A 207 13.17 13.92 -14.53
C VAL A 207 13.03 12.95 -13.39
N ASP A 208 13.29 13.50 -12.23
CA ASP A 208 13.23 12.84 -10.94
C ASP A 208 12.45 11.52 -11.03
N LYS A 209 13.18 10.40 -10.94
CA LYS A 209 12.61 9.05 -10.99
C LYS A 209 11.66 8.77 -9.82
N ASN A 210 11.21 9.86 -9.16
CA ASN A 210 10.17 9.80 -8.15
C ASN A 210 8.89 9.23 -8.79
N PRO A 211 8.52 7.99 -8.51
CA PRO A 211 7.36 7.35 -9.12
C PRO A 211 6.05 8.10 -8.83
N PHE A 212 6.08 9.01 -7.87
CA PHE A 212 4.94 9.83 -7.46
C PHE A 212 4.90 11.20 -8.16
N PHE A 213 5.91 11.60 -8.95
CA PHE A 213 5.94 12.94 -9.54
C PHE A 213 4.70 13.23 -10.39
N ARG A 214 4.26 12.29 -11.22
CA ARG A 214 3.05 12.44 -12.04
C ARG A 214 1.81 12.72 -11.21
N GLN A 215 1.64 12.01 -10.09
CA GLN A 215 0.53 12.23 -9.15
C GLN A 215 0.66 13.60 -8.46
N ARG A 216 1.88 13.99 -8.09
CA ARG A 216 2.15 15.29 -7.48
C ARG A 216 1.85 16.43 -8.45
N LEU A 217 2.25 16.30 -9.71
CA LEU A 217 1.91 17.25 -10.76
C LEU A 217 0.39 17.37 -10.93
N GLN A 218 -0.33 16.24 -10.92
CA GLN A 218 -1.80 16.23 -11.01
C GLN A 218 -2.44 17.04 -9.87
N ILE A 219 -2.00 16.85 -8.63
CA ILE A 219 -2.51 17.60 -7.48
C ILE A 219 -2.17 19.09 -7.60
N ALA A 220 -0.91 19.41 -7.97
CA ALA A 220 -0.48 20.79 -8.13
C ALA A 220 -1.29 21.54 -9.19
N THR A 221 -1.57 20.89 -10.31
CA THR A 221 -2.39 21.46 -11.38
C THR A 221 -3.85 21.62 -11.00
N VAL A 222 -4.45 20.68 -10.28
CA VAL A 222 -5.82 20.83 -9.78
C VAL A 222 -5.92 22.01 -8.83
N LEU A 223 -4.88 22.27 -8.02
CA LEU A 223 -4.89 23.30 -6.98
C LEU A 223 -4.16 24.60 -7.38
N HIS A 224 -3.65 24.74 -8.62
CA HIS A 224 -2.81 25.90 -8.98
C HIS A 224 -3.51 27.24 -8.75
N ASP A 225 -4.80 27.28 -8.97
CA ASP A 225 -5.66 28.46 -8.86
C ASP A 225 -6.43 28.56 -7.53
N ILE A 226 -6.16 27.66 -6.54
CA ILE A 226 -6.89 27.65 -5.25
C ILE A 226 -6.88 28.99 -4.55
N GLY A 227 -5.82 29.78 -4.72
CA GLY A 227 -5.68 31.09 -4.13
C GLY A 227 -6.61 32.18 -4.68
N LYS A 228 -7.33 31.94 -5.78
CA LYS A 228 -8.41 32.82 -6.26
C LYS A 228 -9.53 32.99 -5.25
N ILE A 229 -9.62 32.11 -4.25
CA ILE A 229 -10.53 32.29 -3.11
C ILE A 229 -10.31 33.61 -2.36
N GLY A 230 -9.07 34.13 -2.36
CA GLY A 230 -8.70 35.40 -1.76
C GLY A 230 -8.94 36.63 -2.64
N VAL A 231 -9.35 36.46 -3.90
CA VAL A 231 -9.63 37.59 -4.81
C VAL A 231 -11.04 38.08 -4.60
N PRO A 232 -11.26 39.40 -4.45
CA PRO A 232 -12.60 39.98 -4.35
C PRO A 232 -13.47 39.71 -5.57
N ASP A 233 -14.79 39.53 -5.38
CA ASP A 233 -15.73 39.18 -6.44
C ASP A 233 -15.87 40.28 -7.53
N ASP A 234 -15.77 41.52 -7.15
CA ASP A 234 -15.79 42.66 -8.05
C ASP A 234 -14.62 42.71 -9.03
N ILE A 235 -13.48 42.13 -8.62
CA ILE A 235 -12.29 41.95 -9.46
C ILE A 235 -12.41 40.66 -10.28
N LEU A 236 -12.77 39.54 -9.62
CA LEU A 236 -12.86 38.23 -10.26
C LEU A 236 -13.91 38.19 -11.39
N HIS A 237 -15.07 38.86 -11.19
CA HIS A 237 -16.19 38.85 -12.13
C HIS A 237 -16.24 40.08 -13.05
N LYS A 238 -15.18 40.89 -13.04
CA LYS A 238 -15.19 42.14 -13.80
C LYS A 238 -15.31 41.86 -15.32
N PRO A 239 -16.33 42.39 -15.99
CA PRO A 239 -16.56 42.15 -17.43
C PRO A 239 -15.66 42.97 -18.34
N SER A 240 -14.78 43.80 -17.79
CA SER A 240 -13.87 44.69 -18.52
C SER A 240 -12.39 44.41 -18.10
N LYS A 241 -11.46 45.07 -18.75
CA LYS A 241 -10.04 44.97 -18.37
C LYS A 241 -9.82 45.46 -16.93
N LEU A 242 -8.99 44.76 -16.20
CA LEU A 242 -8.56 45.13 -14.84
C LEU A 242 -7.67 46.36 -14.90
N SER A 243 -7.84 47.28 -13.95
CA SER A 243 -6.91 48.37 -13.69
C SER A 243 -5.62 47.81 -13.05
N ASP A 244 -4.54 48.61 -12.98
CA ASP A 244 -3.27 48.20 -12.40
C ASP A 244 -3.40 47.71 -10.94
N LYS A 245 -4.23 48.41 -10.13
CA LYS A 245 -4.50 47.99 -8.74
C LYS A 245 -5.28 46.69 -8.64
N GLU A 246 -6.21 46.45 -9.50
CA GLU A 246 -6.96 45.19 -9.55
C GLU A 246 -6.06 44.05 -10.04
N TRP A 247 -5.17 44.31 -10.98
CA TRP A 247 -4.13 43.39 -11.40
C TRP A 247 -3.19 43.00 -10.26
N GLU A 248 -2.76 43.93 -9.42
CA GLU A 248 -1.99 43.66 -8.22
C GLU A 248 -2.72 42.71 -7.27
N SER A 249 -4.04 42.90 -7.13
CA SER A 249 -4.86 41.98 -6.31
C SER A 249 -4.96 40.60 -6.96
N MET A 250 -5.20 40.51 -8.27
CA MET A 250 -5.29 39.26 -8.99
C MET A 250 -3.96 38.48 -8.93
N ARG A 251 -2.84 39.15 -9.07
CA ARG A 251 -1.48 38.53 -9.05
C ARG A 251 -1.10 37.93 -7.70
N LYS A 252 -1.88 38.13 -6.64
CA LYS A 252 -1.64 37.53 -5.32
C LYS A 252 -2.10 36.07 -5.22
N HIS A 253 -3.00 35.62 -6.11
CA HIS A 253 -3.55 34.27 -5.99
C HIS A 253 -2.51 33.15 -5.95
N PRO A 254 -1.36 33.19 -6.67
CA PRO A 254 -0.38 32.11 -6.57
C PRO A 254 0.27 32.04 -5.18
N VAL A 255 0.52 33.21 -4.56
CA VAL A 255 1.07 33.30 -3.19
C VAL A 255 0.04 32.80 -2.20
N THR A 256 -1.19 33.30 -2.26
CA THR A 256 -2.30 32.84 -1.40
C THR A 256 -2.55 31.34 -1.56
N GLY A 257 -2.50 30.81 -2.80
CA GLY A 257 -2.64 29.38 -3.05
C GLY A 257 -1.51 28.56 -2.39
N ALA A 258 -0.27 29.04 -2.50
CA ALA A 258 0.88 28.45 -1.85
C ALA A 258 0.73 28.44 -0.31
N GLU A 259 0.26 29.53 0.27
CA GLU A 259 -0.01 29.64 1.71
C GLU A 259 -1.09 28.66 2.17
N ILE A 260 -2.20 28.53 1.43
CA ILE A 260 -3.26 27.57 1.73
C ILE A 260 -2.70 26.13 1.74
N VAL A 261 -1.96 25.77 0.69
CA VAL A 261 -1.42 24.41 0.54
C VAL A 261 -0.33 24.11 1.58
N ALA A 262 0.43 25.13 2.03
CA ALA A 262 1.45 24.97 3.06
C ALA A 262 0.90 24.46 4.41
N HIS A 263 -0.38 24.67 4.69
CA HIS A 263 -1.03 24.12 5.89
C HIS A 263 -1.30 22.62 5.83
N ILE A 264 -1.19 22.00 4.64
CA ILE A 264 -1.45 20.58 4.44
C ILE A 264 -0.13 19.81 4.50
N LYS A 265 0.08 19.04 5.59
CA LYS A 265 1.26 18.18 5.72
C LYS A 265 1.36 17.23 4.52
N GLY A 266 2.54 17.11 3.94
CA GLY A 266 2.79 16.24 2.79
C GLY A 266 2.56 16.87 1.42
N LEU A 267 2.18 18.17 1.32
CA LEU A 267 2.05 18.89 0.05
C LEU A 267 3.09 19.99 -0.17
N HIS A 268 4.12 20.08 0.67
CA HIS A 268 5.12 21.14 0.61
C HIS A 268 5.90 21.16 -0.73
N ASP A 269 6.10 20.02 -1.34
CA ASP A 269 6.74 19.87 -2.66
C ASP A 269 5.89 20.43 -3.82
N LEU A 270 4.59 20.66 -3.61
CA LEU A 270 3.70 21.27 -4.61
C LEU A 270 3.75 22.80 -4.58
N ILE A 271 4.20 23.38 -3.47
CA ILE A 271 4.19 24.84 -3.25
C ILE A 271 4.89 25.57 -4.40
N GLY A 272 6.06 25.06 -4.82
CA GLY A 272 6.80 25.65 -5.92
C GLY A 272 6.02 25.68 -7.24
N GLY A 273 5.29 24.61 -7.55
CA GLY A 273 4.44 24.53 -8.74
C GLY A 273 3.28 25.52 -8.71
N ILE A 274 2.62 25.61 -7.55
CA ILE A 274 1.45 26.50 -7.33
C ILE A 274 1.87 27.98 -7.27
N LYS A 275 2.93 28.30 -6.52
CA LYS A 275 3.39 29.68 -6.35
C LYS A 275 3.90 30.31 -7.64
N HIS A 276 4.58 29.53 -8.48
CA HIS A 276 5.38 30.06 -9.58
C HIS A 276 4.81 29.74 -10.98
N HIS A 277 3.56 29.25 -11.10
CA HIS A 277 3.00 28.89 -12.40
C HIS A 277 2.79 30.09 -13.36
N HIS A 278 2.90 31.33 -12.88
CA HIS A 278 2.90 32.55 -13.68
C HIS A 278 4.27 33.17 -13.84
N GLU A 279 5.34 32.49 -13.43
CA GLU A 279 6.69 32.90 -13.76
C GLU A 279 6.96 32.71 -15.26
N ARG A 280 7.84 33.53 -15.79
CA ARG A 280 8.21 33.51 -17.19
C ARG A 280 9.68 33.17 -17.33
N TYR A 281 10.02 32.44 -18.37
CA TYR A 281 11.39 32.03 -18.64
C TYR A 281 12.37 33.22 -18.73
N ASP A 282 11.87 34.38 -19.24
CA ASP A 282 12.63 35.64 -19.36
C ASP A 282 12.73 36.46 -18.05
N GLY A 283 12.15 35.99 -16.94
CA GLY A 283 12.16 36.64 -15.65
C GLY A 283 11.18 37.82 -15.50
N LYS A 284 10.25 37.99 -16.46
CA LYS A 284 9.21 39.03 -16.43
C LYS A 284 7.88 38.54 -15.84
N GLY A 285 7.90 37.39 -15.20
CA GLY A 285 6.76 36.77 -14.55
C GLY A 285 6.51 37.30 -13.15
N TYR A 286 5.66 36.62 -12.40
CA TYR A 286 5.33 36.91 -11.01
C TYR A 286 5.06 35.60 -10.25
N PRO A 287 5.17 35.58 -8.90
CA PRO A 287 5.35 36.71 -7.97
C PRO A 287 6.80 37.15 -7.75
N ASP A 288 7.79 36.25 -7.95
CA ASP A 288 9.17 36.47 -7.51
C ASP A 288 10.11 36.91 -8.67
N GLY A 289 9.65 36.87 -9.91
CA GLY A 289 10.44 37.22 -11.10
C GLY A 289 11.55 36.22 -11.41
N LEU A 290 11.33 34.93 -11.10
CA LEU A 290 12.29 33.85 -11.35
C LEU A 290 12.55 33.68 -12.83
N LYS A 291 13.80 33.29 -13.19
CA LYS A 291 14.24 33.17 -14.58
C LYS A 291 14.82 31.80 -14.86
N SER A 292 14.50 31.25 -16.03
CA SER A 292 15.10 30.01 -16.55
C SER A 292 15.02 28.85 -15.53
N ASP A 293 16.16 28.37 -15.06
CA ASP A 293 16.25 27.21 -14.18
C ASP A 293 15.88 27.50 -12.70
N GLU A 294 15.71 28.76 -12.35
CA GLU A 294 15.20 29.15 -11.02
C GLU A 294 13.71 28.78 -10.88
N ILE A 295 12.97 28.66 -12.02
CA ILE A 295 11.56 28.33 -12.02
C ILE A 295 11.38 26.84 -11.69
N PRO A 296 10.60 26.48 -10.67
CA PRO A 296 10.33 25.09 -10.35
C PRO A 296 9.78 24.30 -11.53
N PHE A 297 10.24 23.07 -11.68
CA PHE A 297 9.90 22.22 -12.84
C PHE A 297 8.38 22.05 -13.04
N MET A 298 7.61 21.80 -11.96
CA MET A 298 6.15 21.74 -12.04
C MET A 298 5.55 23.04 -12.57
N ALA A 299 6.05 24.18 -12.11
CA ALA A 299 5.55 25.50 -12.53
C ALA A 299 5.75 25.73 -14.03
N LYS A 300 6.90 25.30 -14.58
CA LYS A 300 7.16 25.40 -16.04
C LYS A 300 6.14 24.62 -16.86
N ILE A 301 5.74 23.42 -16.41
CA ILE A 301 4.71 22.59 -17.07
C ILE A 301 3.34 23.26 -16.98
N ILE A 302 2.95 23.69 -15.77
CA ILE A 302 1.65 24.32 -15.51
C ILE A 302 1.50 25.61 -16.33
N ALA A 303 2.55 26.44 -16.41
CA ALA A 303 2.55 27.69 -17.19
C ALA A 303 2.19 27.48 -18.67
N VAL A 304 2.70 26.45 -19.31
CA VAL A 304 2.37 26.14 -20.72
C VAL A 304 0.93 25.67 -20.82
N ALA A 305 0.51 24.75 -19.94
CA ALA A 305 -0.82 24.16 -19.97
C ALA A 305 -1.92 25.19 -19.67
N ASP A 306 -1.73 26.01 -18.62
CA ASP A 306 -2.64 27.07 -18.23
C ASP A 306 -2.80 28.13 -19.33
N THR A 307 -1.66 28.60 -19.87
CA THR A 307 -1.70 29.60 -20.95
C THR A 307 -2.38 29.05 -22.20
N PHE A 308 -2.15 27.77 -22.53
CA PHE A 308 -2.82 27.16 -23.68
C PHE A 308 -4.32 27.06 -23.46
N ASP A 309 -4.78 26.60 -22.30
CA ASP A 309 -6.22 26.58 -21.96
C ASP A 309 -6.84 27.98 -21.98
N ALA A 310 -6.13 28.95 -21.41
CA ALA A 310 -6.56 30.33 -21.41
C ALA A 310 -6.74 30.93 -22.82
N MET A 311 -5.93 30.47 -23.79
CA MET A 311 -6.05 30.94 -25.18
C MET A 311 -7.20 30.29 -25.93
N ILE A 312 -7.48 29.00 -25.74
CA ILE A 312 -8.52 28.26 -26.46
C ILE A 312 -9.92 28.37 -25.82
N SER A 313 -10.00 28.84 -24.59
CA SER A 313 -11.27 29.02 -23.86
C SER A 313 -11.91 30.37 -24.13
N ASP A 314 -13.26 30.39 -24.19
CA ASP A 314 -14.02 31.61 -24.29
C ASP A 314 -13.92 32.43 -22.98
N ARG A 315 -13.69 33.74 -23.09
CA ARG A 315 -13.67 34.67 -21.98
C ARG A 315 -14.67 35.80 -22.22
N PRO A 316 -15.14 36.55 -21.19
CA PRO A 316 -16.21 37.56 -21.33
C PRO A 316 -15.98 38.55 -22.44
N TYR A 317 -14.73 38.88 -22.68
CA TYR A 317 -14.32 39.93 -23.60
C TYR A 317 -13.62 39.40 -24.86
N ARG A 318 -13.51 38.02 -25.01
CA ARG A 318 -12.79 37.40 -26.13
C ARG A 318 -13.25 35.98 -26.34
N LYS A 319 -13.55 35.58 -27.58
CA LYS A 319 -13.68 34.17 -27.97
C LYS A 319 -12.34 33.47 -27.92
N GLY A 320 -12.36 32.19 -27.61
CA GLY A 320 -11.19 31.34 -27.66
C GLY A 320 -10.55 31.32 -29.05
N LEU A 321 -9.24 31.24 -29.10
CA LEU A 321 -8.50 31.10 -30.34
C LEU A 321 -8.67 29.68 -30.92
N PRO A 322 -8.56 29.52 -32.24
CA PRO A 322 -8.39 28.19 -32.81
C PRO A 322 -7.20 27.48 -32.19
N VAL A 323 -7.30 26.16 -31.98
CA VAL A 323 -6.29 25.34 -31.29
C VAL A 323 -4.92 25.44 -31.98
N GLU A 324 -4.92 25.50 -33.32
CA GLU A 324 -3.72 25.65 -34.13
C GLU A 324 -3.01 26.99 -33.89
N VAL A 325 -3.78 28.08 -33.76
CA VAL A 325 -3.24 29.42 -33.47
C VAL A 325 -2.64 29.46 -32.07
N ALA A 326 -3.33 28.89 -31.11
CA ALA A 326 -2.82 28.81 -29.72
C ALA A 326 -1.53 27.97 -29.64
N ARG A 327 -1.42 26.87 -30.42
CA ARG A 327 -0.20 26.07 -30.54
C ARG A 327 0.96 26.91 -31.08
N GLU A 328 0.72 27.69 -32.14
CA GLU A 328 1.74 28.56 -32.74
C GLU A 328 2.21 29.66 -31.79
N GLU A 329 1.29 30.21 -30.98
CA GLU A 329 1.63 31.19 -29.94
C GLU A 329 2.52 30.57 -28.83
N ILE A 330 2.22 29.36 -28.36
CA ILE A 330 3.11 28.65 -27.42
C ILE A 330 4.49 28.46 -28.03
N GLN A 331 4.57 28.01 -29.29
CA GLN A 331 5.85 27.77 -29.99
C GLN A 331 6.66 29.07 -30.18
N ARG A 332 6.00 30.16 -30.54
CA ARG A 332 6.64 31.47 -30.76
C ARG A 332 7.21 32.08 -29.47
N ASN A 333 6.61 31.77 -28.35
CA ASN A 333 7.02 32.26 -27.04
C ASN A 333 8.01 31.33 -26.30
N ALA A 334 8.59 30.35 -26.96
CA ALA A 334 9.68 29.53 -26.43
C ALA A 334 10.90 30.44 -26.11
N ALA A 335 11.59 30.17 -25.02
CA ALA A 335 12.70 30.95 -24.48
C ALA A 335 12.35 32.39 -24.03
N ALA A 336 11.11 32.84 -24.21
CA ALA A 336 10.62 34.12 -23.72
C ALA A 336 9.65 33.89 -22.53
N GLN A 337 8.44 33.45 -22.81
CA GLN A 337 7.46 33.15 -21.76
C GLN A 337 7.67 31.75 -21.19
N PHE A 338 7.97 30.77 -22.07
CA PHE A 338 8.00 29.35 -21.70
C PHE A 338 9.40 28.77 -21.82
N ASP A 339 9.66 27.78 -20.97
CA ASP A 339 10.85 26.95 -21.10
C ASP A 339 10.84 26.20 -22.45
N PRO A 340 11.92 26.30 -23.27
CA PRO A 340 11.97 25.65 -24.58
C PRO A 340 11.72 24.14 -24.55
N TYR A 341 12.14 23.48 -23.48
CA TYR A 341 11.96 22.04 -23.33
C TYR A 341 10.49 21.69 -23.04
N MET A 342 9.80 22.51 -22.25
CA MET A 342 8.37 22.33 -22.01
C MET A 342 7.57 22.56 -23.28
N VAL A 343 7.97 23.54 -24.08
CA VAL A 343 7.37 23.79 -25.41
C VAL A 343 7.59 22.60 -26.35
N ALA A 344 8.79 22.03 -26.39
CA ALA A 344 9.07 20.85 -27.21
C ALA A 344 8.20 19.64 -26.80
N ALA A 345 8.05 19.40 -25.49
CA ALA A 345 7.19 18.34 -24.95
C ALA A 345 5.70 18.59 -25.28
N PHE A 346 5.23 19.83 -25.15
CA PHE A 346 3.88 20.24 -25.54
C PHE A 346 3.61 19.99 -27.03
N LEU A 347 4.52 20.37 -27.92
CA LEU A 347 4.37 20.15 -29.35
C LEU A 347 4.32 18.66 -29.70
N LYS A 348 5.14 17.85 -29.03
CA LYS A 348 5.11 16.39 -29.19
C LYS A 348 3.76 15.80 -28.74
N ALA A 349 3.24 16.21 -27.57
CA ALA A 349 1.94 15.78 -27.09
C ALA A 349 0.80 16.22 -28.02
N TYR A 350 0.93 17.41 -28.61
CA TYR A 350 -0.01 17.92 -29.59
C TYR A 350 -0.02 17.09 -30.89
N GLU A 351 1.16 16.73 -31.42
CA GLU A 351 1.33 15.89 -32.61
C GLU A 351 0.82 14.47 -32.42
N GLN A 352 0.99 13.90 -31.22
CA GLN A 352 0.44 12.60 -30.83
C GLN A 352 -1.09 12.63 -30.66
N GLY A 353 -1.69 13.81 -30.62
CA GLY A 353 -3.13 14.00 -30.52
C GLY A 353 -3.66 14.00 -29.07
N ASP A 354 -2.79 13.86 -28.08
CA ASP A 354 -3.21 13.78 -26.67
C ASP A 354 -3.80 15.11 -26.17
N ILE A 355 -3.21 16.23 -26.59
CA ILE A 355 -3.73 17.57 -26.28
C ILE A 355 -4.99 17.87 -27.10
N LYS A 356 -5.06 17.46 -28.37
CA LYS A 356 -6.24 17.68 -29.22
C LYS A 356 -7.48 16.94 -28.69
N LYS A 357 -7.31 15.69 -28.28
CA LYS A 357 -8.36 14.89 -27.69
C LYS A 357 -8.90 15.54 -26.41
N SER A 358 -8.01 15.97 -25.53
CA SER A 358 -8.38 16.62 -24.27
C SER A 358 -9.06 17.98 -24.46
N ALA A 359 -8.74 18.72 -25.52
CA ALA A 359 -9.39 20.00 -25.85
C ALA A 359 -10.82 19.83 -26.41
N ILE A 360 -11.10 18.71 -27.07
CA ILE A 360 -12.40 18.44 -27.72
C ILE A 360 -13.38 17.77 -26.74
N TYR A 361 -12.89 16.90 -25.84
CA TYR A 361 -13.73 16.22 -24.89
C TYR A 361 -14.08 17.14 -23.70
N LYS A 362 -15.33 17.66 -23.70
CA LYS A 362 -15.90 18.44 -22.59
C LYS A 362 -16.19 17.62 -21.32
N LYS A 363 -15.83 16.35 -21.29
CA LYS A 363 -15.97 15.44 -20.16
C LYS A 363 -14.74 14.56 -20.14
N VAL A 364 -13.82 14.86 -19.28
CA VAL A 364 -12.74 13.93 -18.93
C VAL A 364 -13.15 13.25 -17.64
N GLU A 365 -13.28 11.93 -17.70
CA GLU A 365 -13.26 11.12 -16.51
C GLU A 365 -11.87 11.33 -15.89
N LEU A 366 -11.83 12.02 -14.75
CA LEU A 366 -10.65 11.97 -13.90
C LEU A 366 -10.39 10.48 -13.68
N LEU A 367 -9.30 9.98 -14.23
CA LEU A 367 -8.84 8.61 -14.02
C LEU A 367 -8.61 8.42 -12.51
N ILE A 368 -9.68 8.02 -11.85
CA ILE A 368 -9.75 7.63 -10.45
C ILE A 368 -9.89 6.12 -10.46
N ASP A 369 -8.89 5.43 -10.99
CA ASP A 369 -8.71 3.99 -10.83
C ASP A 369 -7.51 3.69 -9.92
#